data_7e23a903942299b2b711b111c8a7508c
#
_entry.id   7e23a903942299b2b711b111c8a7508c
#
_cell.length_a   1.000
_cell.length_b   1.000
_cell.length_c   1.000
_cell.angle_alpha   90.00
_cell.angle_beta   90.00
_cell.angle_gamma   90.00
#
_symmetry.space_group_name_H-M   'P 1'
#
loop_
_entity.id
_entity.type
_entity.pdbx_description
1 polymer ?
#
loop_
_entity_poly.entity_id
_entity_poly.type
_entity_poly.pdbx_seq_one_letter_code
_entity_poly.pdbx_strand_id
1 'polypeptide(L)'
;MTVFNKQNRSLVFQGSVFCKKIYFSLIKYLKLLLSCVIIKYIIFQKNFKRIKMANDKKMVEQITSMDEDFAKWYTDVVKKADLIDYSSVKGCMIIRPYGYAIWENIQKLLDARFKKTGVENIYMPMFIPESLLQREKDHVEGFAPEVAWVTHGGSEPLTERLCVRPTSETLFCEHYANIIRSYRDLPKLYNQWCSVVRWEKTTRPFLRSREFLWQEGHTMHATAEDAENETLQMLNVYADFFEKDLGIPVLKGRKTDKEKFAGAEATYTVEALMHDGKALQGGTSHNFGNGFAKAFNIQYLDRDNTLKYCYQTSWGVSTRIIGAIIMTHGDDNGLVLPPQVAPIQVVVIPCAQHKPGVIEKATEVMERVNNFARAKIDISDNSPGWKYAEYEMKGVPLRLEIGPRDIENNQCVLVRRDNREKIFVSLDELETKIPELLADITKGLYEKASQNRQNRTYTETELDSFIKTANEKSGYIKAHWCGDLACELKLKELADVTSRCMPLDEQGTKGKCICCGKEADKLVYWGKAY
;
A
#
# COMPACT_ATOMS: atom_id res chain seq x y z
N MET A 1 7.74 99.34 40.52
CA MET A 1 7.07 98.56 39.38
C MET A 1 8.04 98.46 38.23
N THR A 2 8.88 97.45 38.18
CA THR A 2 9.61 97.04 36.96
C THR A 2 10.71 96.04 37.33
N VAL A 3 10.37 94.81 37.69
CA VAL A 3 11.36 93.70 37.76
C VAL A 3 10.71 92.31 37.52
N PHE A 4 9.64 92.21 36.73
CA PHE A 4 8.98 90.89 36.60
C PHE A 4 8.88 90.36 35.16
N ASN A 5 9.72 90.79 34.22
CA ASN A 5 9.48 90.38 32.86
C ASN A 5 10.72 89.87 32.02
N LYS A 6 11.78 89.42 32.70
CA LYS A 6 12.95 88.85 31.98
C LYS A 6 13.22 87.36 32.23
N GLN A 7 12.67 86.77 33.32
CA GLN A 7 12.90 85.35 33.60
C GLN A 7 11.97 84.34 32.85
N ASN A 8 10.76 84.77 32.49
CA ASN A 8 9.81 83.87 31.81
C ASN A 8 10.06 83.66 30.29
N ARG A 9 10.81 84.54 29.66
CA ARG A 9 11.13 84.32 28.20
C ARG A 9 12.30 83.35 27.96
N SER A 10 13.19 83.15 28.95
CA SER A 10 14.31 82.21 28.77
C SER A 10 13.90 80.73 28.99
N LEU A 11 12.94 80.50 29.90
CA LEU A 11 12.40 79.14 30.14
C LEU A 11 11.54 78.59 29.03
N VAL A 12 10.74 79.42 28.36
CA VAL A 12 9.93 78.99 27.16
C VAL A 12 10.82 78.71 25.99
N PHE A 13 11.92 79.43 25.79
CA PHE A 13 12.84 79.19 24.66
C PHE A 13 13.71 77.94 24.87
N GLN A 14 14.11 77.62 26.11
CA GLN A 14 14.85 76.38 26.45
C GLN A 14 13.97 75.16 26.34
N GLY A 15 12.69 75.22 26.73
CA GLY A 15 11.71 74.10 26.61
C GLY A 15 11.44 73.73 25.14
N SER A 16 11.35 74.70 24.23
CA SER A 16 11.07 74.44 22.83
C SER A 16 12.29 73.80 22.07
N VAL A 17 13.50 74.14 22.47
CA VAL A 17 14.73 73.53 21.91
C VAL A 17 14.95 72.12 22.44
N PHE A 18 14.58 71.87 23.72
CA PHE A 18 14.68 70.55 24.35
C PHE A 18 13.64 69.57 23.75
N CYS A 19 12.39 70.01 23.56
CA CYS A 19 11.36 69.22 22.86
C CYS A 19 11.74 68.89 21.40
N LYS A 20 12.30 69.84 20.66
CA LYS A 20 12.77 69.57 19.31
C LYS A 20 13.93 68.58 19.26
N LYS A 21 14.88 68.61 20.21
CA LYS A 21 15.98 67.64 20.27
C LYS A 21 15.47 66.24 20.61
N ILE A 22 14.52 66.09 21.50
CA ILE A 22 13.89 64.80 21.86
C ILE A 22 13.10 64.28 20.64
N TYR A 23 12.32 65.10 19.98
CA TYR A 23 11.56 64.73 18.78
C TYR A 23 12.46 64.25 17.64
N PHE A 24 13.54 64.95 17.35
CA PHE A 24 14.53 64.53 16.33
C PHE A 24 15.26 63.23 16.74
N SER A 25 15.56 63.03 18.02
CA SER A 25 16.18 61.82 18.54
C SER A 25 15.24 60.63 18.41
N LEU A 26 13.94 60.82 18.72
CA LEU A 26 12.90 59.78 18.60
C LEU A 26 12.69 59.35 17.11
N ILE A 27 12.66 60.33 16.20
CA ILE A 27 12.54 60.03 14.77
C ILE A 27 13.76 59.26 14.25
N LYS A 28 14.96 59.61 14.72
CA LYS A 28 16.20 58.92 14.35
C LYS A 28 16.19 57.45 14.87
N TYR A 29 15.70 57.25 16.09
CA TYR A 29 15.57 55.95 16.70
C TYR A 29 14.50 55.06 16.03
N LEU A 30 13.35 55.66 15.67
CA LEU A 30 12.30 54.99 14.90
C LEU A 30 12.79 54.61 13.48
N LYS A 31 13.53 55.46 12.80
CA LYS A 31 14.13 55.13 11.50
C LYS A 31 15.15 53.99 11.60
N LEU A 32 15.95 53.97 12.68
CA LEU A 32 16.90 52.86 12.91
C LEU A 32 16.18 51.53 13.19
N LEU A 33 15.12 51.57 14.01
CA LEU A 33 14.27 50.38 14.29
C LEU A 33 13.59 49.88 13.01
N LEU A 34 13.00 50.77 12.22
CA LEU A 34 12.40 50.38 10.93
C LEU A 34 13.42 49.73 9.97
N SER A 35 14.61 50.32 9.89
CA SER A 35 15.70 49.78 9.08
C SER A 35 16.14 48.40 9.57
N CYS A 36 16.25 48.18 10.88
CA CYS A 36 16.56 46.87 11.45
C CYS A 36 15.47 45.81 11.15
N VAL A 37 14.18 46.19 11.23
CA VAL A 37 13.05 45.31 10.91
C VAL A 37 13.05 44.95 9.42
N ILE A 38 13.27 45.95 8.55
CA ILE A 38 13.35 45.73 7.09
C ILE A 38 14.54 44.81 6.75
N ILE A 39 15.70 45.03 7.36
CA ILE A 39 16.89 44.19 7.13
C ILE A 39 16.63 42.77 7.61
N LYS A 40 16.03 42.57 8.80
CA LYS A 40 15.65 41.25 9.30
C LYS A 40 14.65 40.58 8.36
N TYR A 41 13.67 41.31 7.85
CA TYR A 41 12.68 40.76 6.90
C TYR A 41 13.33 40.36 5.57
N ILE A 42 14.25 41.19 5.04
CA ILE A 42 15.00 40.86 3.82
C ILE A 42 15.91 39.64 4.03
N ILE A 43 16.58 39.53 5.19
CA ILE A 43 17.41 38.38 5.51
C ILE A 43 16.53 37.13 5.66
N PHE A 44 15.36 37.23 6.31
CA PHE A 44 14.40 36.14 6.43
C PHE A 44 13.90 35.68 5.06
N GLN A 45 13.52 36.60 4.16
CA GLN A 45 13.10 36.29 2.78
C GLN A 45 14.23 35.65 1.97
N LYS A 46 15.46 36.12 2.09
CA LYS A 46 16.63 35.53 1.42
C LYS A 46 16.95 34.13 1.97
N ASN A 47 16.86 33.93 3.28
CA ASN A 47 17.07 32.62 3.89
C ASN A 47 15.93 31.66 3.53
N PHE A 48 14.68 32.12 3.51
CA PHE A 48 13.53 31.33 3.09
C PHE A 48 13.64 30.90 1.63
N LYS A 49 14.02 31.82 0.71
CA LYS A 49 14.33 31.49 -0.69
C LYS A 49 15.50 30.51 -0.81
N ARG A 50 16.56 30.67 0.00
CA ARG A 50 17.73 29.79 0.00
C ARG A 50 17.38 28.38 0.49
N ILE A 51 16.55 28.26 1.54
CA ILE A 51 16.03 26.98 2.07
C ILE A 51 15.12 26.33 1.03
N LYS A 52 14.21 27.11 0.38
CA LYS A 52 13.33 26.60 -0.68
C LYS A 52 14.15 26.10 -1.89
N MET A 53 15.14 26.87 -2.36
CA MET A 53 16.03 26.46 -3.48
C MET A 53 16.96 25.30 -3.11
N ALA A 54 17.38 25.15 -1.85
CA ALA A 54 18.17 24.01 -1.40
C ALA A 54 17.32 22.73 -1.31
N ASN A 55 16.05 22.85 -0.91
CA ASN A 55 15.11 21.74 -0.94
C ASN A 55 14.74 21.33 -2.38
N ASP A 56 14.57 22.30 -3.29
CA ASP A 56 14.26 22.05 -4.70
C ASP A 56 15.39 21.27 -5.43
N LYS A 57 16.65 21.48 -5.04
CA LYS A 57 17.80 20.79 -5.65
C LYS A 57 18.06 19.37 -5.16
N LYS A 58 17.41 18.94 -4.07
CA LYS A 58 17.76 17.68 -3.35
C LYS A 58 16.67 16.64 -3.30
N MET A 59 15.55 16.79 -3.99
CA MET A 59 14.43 15.87 -3.83
C MET A 59 14.75 14.44 -4.30
N VAL A 60 15.48 14.29 -5.39
CA VAL A 60 15.94 12.98 -5.91
C VAL A 60 17.21 12.51 -5.18
N GLU A 61 18.11 13.41 -4.80
CA GLU A 61 19.35 13.07 -4.06
C GLU A 61 19.13 12.65 -2.59
N GLN A 62 17.88 12.67 -2.08
CA GLN A 62 17.55 12.35 -0.68
C GLN A 62 17.02 10.93 -0.47
N ILE A 63 16.90 10.13 -1.53
CA ILE A 63 16.53 8.72 -1.42
C ILE A 63 17.79 7.89 -1.40
N THR A 64 17.88 6.97 -0.43
CA THR A 64 18.92 5.94 -0.41
C THR A 64 18.77 5.06 -1.65
N SER A 65 19.87 4.66 -2.30
CA SER A 65 19.79 3.74 -3.44
C SER A 65 19.31 2.35 -2.99
N MET A 66 18.54 1.68 -3.86
CA MET A 66 18.05 0.31 -3.63
C MET A 66 19.20 -0.67 -3.38
N ASP A 67 20.33 -0.49 -4.08
CA ASP A 67 21.50 -1.36 -3.97
C ASP A 67 22.29 -1.12 -2.68
N GLU A 68 22.22 0.09 -2.10
CA GLU A 68 22.90 0.43 -0.84
C GLU A 68 22.11 -0.10 0.37
N ASP A 69 20.83 0.21 0.47
CA ASP A 69 19.94 -0.24 1.55
C ASP A 69 18.48 -0.26 1.07
N PHE A 70 18.01 -1.43 0.63
CA PHE A 70 16.66 -1.62 0.14
C PHE A 70 15.58 -1.28 1.19
N ALA A 71 15.85 -1.54 2.46
CA ALA A 71 14.90 -1.29 3.54
C ALA A 71 14.73 0.21 3.81
N LYS A 72 15.83 0.95 3.74
CA LYS A 72 15.84 2.41 3.89
C LYS A 72 15.27 3.08 2.63
N TRP A 73 15.67 2.64 1.44
CA TRP A 73 15.06 3.07 0.17
C TRP A 73 13.54 2.98 0.22
N TYR A 74 13.00 1.83 0.61
CA TYR A 74 11.55 1.63 0.74
C TYR A 74 10.90 2.68 1.65
N THR A 75 11.50 2.91 2.82
CA THR A 75 10.97 3.89 3.79
C THR A 75 11.06 5.32 3.26
N ASP A 76 12.16 5.66 2.58
CA ASP A 76 12.35 6.98 1.95
C ASP A 76 11.32 7.22 0.84
N VAL A 77 11.09 6.24 -0.04
CA VAL A 77 10.08 6.32 -1.10
C VAL A 77 8.68 6.52 -0.53
N VAL A 78 8.28 5.70 0.45
CA VAL A 78 6.93 5.79 1.06
C VAL A 78 6.66 7.17 1.65
N LYS A 79 7.68 7.78 2.28
CA LYS A 79 7.59 9.13 2.86
C LYS A 79 7.64 10.24 1.81
N LYS A 80 8.59 10.14 0.87
CA LYS A 80 8.82 11.19 -0.14
C LYS A 80 7.73 11.26 -1.19
N ALA A 81 7.10 10.13 -1.52
CA ALA A 81 5.95 10.09 -2.41
C ALA A 81 4.62 10.47 -1.73
N ASP A 82 4.66 10.99 -0.50
CA ASP A 82 3.49 11.43 0.26
C ASP A 82 2.45 10.32 0.52
N LEU A 83 2.89 9.07 0.73
CA LEU A 83 1.96 7.96 0.95
C LEU A 83 1.49 7.87 2.40
N ILE A 84 2.39 8.11 3.36
CA ILE A 84 2.07 8.02 4.79
C ILE A 84 2.73 9.13 5.60
N ASP A 85 2.21 9.28 6.83
CA ASP A 85 2.91 9.96 7.92
C ASP A 85 2.84 9.10 9.19
N TYR A 86 3.72 9.35 10.14
CA TYR A 86 3.71 8.64 11.42
C TYR A 86 2.71 9.29 12.39
N SER A 87 1.86 8.46 13.00
CA SER A 87 0.98 8.94 14.08
C SER A 87 1.70 8.93 15.43
N SER A 88 1.05 9.50 16.43
CA SER A 88 1.51 9.42 17.82
C SER A 88 1.45 8.00 18.41
N VAL A 89 0.66 7.10 17.80
CA VAL A 89 0.58 5.69 18.19
C VAL A 89 1.58 4.88 17.37
N LYS A 90 2.62 4.38 18.03
CA LYS A 90 3.68 3.59 17.36
C LYS A 90 3.09 2.41 16.59
N GLY A 91 3.41 2.35 15.30
CA GLY A 91 2.97 1.27 14.41
C GLY A 91 1.59 1.47 13.75
N CYS A 92 0.88 2.56 14.10
CA CYS A 92 -0.30 3.02 13.38
C CYS A 92 0.10 4.19 12.47
N MET A 93 -0.20 4.10 11.18
CA MET A 93 0.21 5.08 10.19
C MET A 93 -0.96 5.97 9.78
N ILE A 94 -0.68 7.24 9.55
CA ILE A 94 -1.59 8.13 8.82
C ILE A 94 -1.36 7.84 7.34
N ILE A 95 -2.33 7.25 6.66
CA ILE A 95 -2.28 7.11 5.20
C ILE A 95 -2.69 8.44 4.60
N ARG A 96 -1.76 9.10 3.90
CA ARG A 96 -1.98 10.41 3.31
C ARG A 96 -2.88 10.32 2.07
N PRO A 97 -3.47 11.43 1.60
CA PRO A 97 -4.43 11.41 0.49
C PRO A 97 -3.94 10.67 -0.77
N TYR A 98 -2.67 10.82 -1.15
CA TYR A 98 -2.12 10.13 -2.32
C TYR A 98 -2.03 8.62 -2.11
N GLY A 99 -1.57 8.18 -0.94
CA GLY A 99 -1.53 6.77 -0.56
C GLY A 99 -2.94 6.17 -0.42
N TYR A 100 -3.89 6.94 0.14
CA TYR A 100 -5.26 6.48 0.30
C TYR A 100 -5.98 6.34 -1.05
N ALA A 101 -5.75 7.27 -2.00
CA ALA A 101 -6.32 7.18 -3.34
C ALA A 101 -5.82 5.94 -4.13
N ILE A 102 -4.58 5.46 -3.89
CA ILE A 102 -4.14 4.16 -4.42
C ILE A 102 -5.00 3.03 -3.84
N TRP A 103 -5.27 3.06 -2.53
CA TRP A 103 -6.12 2.07 -1.87
C TRP A 103 -7.57 2.10 -2.38
N GLU A 104 -8.16 3.28 -2.59
CA GLU A 104 -9.50 3.43 -3.16
C GLU A 104 -9.59 2.82 -4.57
N ASN A 105 -8.56 3.00 -5.41
CA ASN A 105 -8.50 2.37 -6.72
C ASN A 105 -8.38 0.84 -6.61
N ILE A 106 -7.58 0.31 -5.67
CA ILE A 106 -7.50 -1.13 -5.37
C ILE A 106 -8.86 -1.67 -4.94
N GLN A 107 -9.54 -0.99 -4.01
CA GLN A 107 -10.88 -1.36 -3.56
C GLN A 107 -11.86 -1.42 -4.74
N LYS A 108 -11.91 -0.37 -5.56
CA LYS A 108 -12.81 -0.29 -6.73
C LYS A 108 -12.61 -1.46 -7.69
N LEU A 109 -11.35 -1.82 -7.98
CA LEU A 109 -11.03 -2.89 -8.93
C LEU A 109 -11.36 -4.28 -8.36
N LEU A 110 -11.04 -4.54 -7.10
CA LEU A 110 -11.32 -5.82 -6.44
C LEU A 110 -12.81 -5.99 -6.14
N ASP A 111 -13.48 -4.96 -5.60
CA ASP A 111 -14.91 -5.00 -5.28
C ASP A 111 -15.76 -5.30 -6.53
N ALA A 112 -15.38 -4.72 -7.68
CA ALA A 112 -16.04 -5.02 -8.95
C ALA A 112 -15.89 -6.50 -9.37
N ARG A 113 -14.76 -7.15 -9.03
CA ARG A 113 -14.54 -8.58 -9.27
C ARG A 113 -15.34 -9.44 -8.32
N PHE A 114 -15.35 -9.10 -7.04
CA PHE A 114 -16.15 -9.82 -6.02
C PHE A 114 -17.65 -9.79 -6.37
N LYS A 115 -18.19 -8.64 -6.74
CA LYS A 115 -19.59 -8.53 -7.14
C LYS A 115 -19.95 -9.37 -8.37
N LYS A 116 -19.01 -9.58 -9.29
CA LYS A 116 -19.23 -10.49 -10.44
C LYS A 116 -19.35 -11.95 -10.03
N THR A 117 -18.83 -12.35 -8.87
CA THR A 117 -18.99 -13.70 -8.31
C THR A 117 -20.20 -13.83 -7.38
N GLY A 118 -21.02 -12.79 -7.24
CA GLY A 118 -22.22 -12.78 -6.40
C GLY A 118 -21.96 -12.37 -4.94
N VAL A 119 -20.77 -11.92 -4.61
CA VAL A 119 -20.41 -11.46 -3.27
C VAL A 119 -21.08 -10.12 -2.94
N GLU A 120 -21.64 -10.02 -1.74
CA GLU A 120 -22.27 -8.82 -1.19
C GLU A 120 -21.40 -8.23 -0.06
N ASN A 121 -21.33 -6.89 -0.02
CA ASN A 121 -20.62 -6.20 1.05
C ASN A 121 -21.51 -6.06 2.29
N ILE A 122 -20.93 -6.32 3.47
CA ILE A 122 -21.52 -6.16 4.79
C ILE A 122 -20.56 -5.38 5.69
N TYR A 123 -21.01 -4.92 6.83
CA TYR A 123 -20.16 -4.34 7.86
C TYR A 123 -20.42 -5.01 9.21
N MET A 124 -19.37 -5.61 9.80
CA MET A 124 -19.37 -6.18 11.13
C MET A 124 -18.82 -5.18 12.17
N PRO A 125 -19.30 -5.24 13.43
CA PRO A 125 -18.79 -4.39 14.51
C PRO A 125 -17.28 -4.53 14.70
N MET A 126 -16.64 -3.47 15.20
CA MET A 126 -15.20 -3.44 15.47
C MET A 126 -14.82 -4.32 16.68
N PHE A 127 -15.69 -4.39 17.67
CA PHE A 127 -15.39 -5.04 18.95
C PHE A 127 -15.91 -6.49 18.99
N ILE A 128 -15.09 -7.37 19.52
CA ILE A 128 -15.39 -8.79 19.73
C ILE A 128 -15.36 -9.06 21.25
N PRO A 129 -16.44 -9.57 21.86
CA PRO A 129 -16.42 -10.01 23.25
C PRO A 129 -15.39 -11.14 23.45
N GLU A 130 -14.71 -11.15 24.58
CA GLU A 130 -13.71 -12.17 24.91
C GLU A 130 -14.33 -13.59 24.88
N SER A 131 -15.55 -13.75 25.40
CA SER A 131 -16.29 -15.01 25.38
C SER A 131 -16.56 -15.52 23.96
N LEU A 132 -16.82 -14.63 23.01
CA LEU A 132 -17.01 -15.00 21.60
C LEU A 132 -15.69 -15.44 20.95
N LEU A 133 -14.59 -14.74 21.25
CA LEU A 133 -13.27 -15.10 20.74
C LEU A 133 -12.81 -16.48 21.24
N GLN A 134 -13.15 -16.84 22.47
CA GLN A 134 -12.75 -18.12 23.09
C GLN A 134 -13.54 -19.34 22.59
N ARG A 135 -14.62 -19.17 21.82
CA ARG A 135 -15.43 -20.29 21.29
C ARG A 135 -14.68 -21.18 20.32
N GLU A 136 -13.69 -20.63 19.62
CA GLU A 136 -12.85 -21.40 18.70
C GLU A 136 -11.38 -21.34 19.21
N LYS A 137 -10.99 -22.41 19.93
CA LYS A 137 -9.74 -22.46 20.69
C LYS A 137 -8.48 -22.37 19.81
N ASP A 138 -8.46 -23.06 18.68
CA ASP A 138 -7.30 -23.09 17.80
C ASP A 138 -7.08 -21.71 17.13
N HIS A 139 -8.17 -21.00 16.85
CA HIS A 139 -8.12 -19.64 16.33
C HIS A 139 -7.58 -18.66 17.38
N VAL A 140 -8.02 -18.80 18.63
CA VAL A 140 -7.56 -17.97 19.76
C VAL A 140 -6.06 -18.15 20.01
N GLU A 141 -5.55 -19.38 19.98
CA GLU A 141 -4.11 -19.65 20.18
C GLU A 141 -3.24 -18.93 19.13
N GLY A 142 -3.75 -18.78 17.89
CA GLY A 142 -3.06 -18.04 16.82
C GLY A 142 -3.02 -16.53 17.02
N PHE A 143 -4.04 -15.91 17.62
CA PHE A 143 -4.19 -14.45 17.72
C PHE A 143 -4.09 -13.87 19.13
N ALA A 144 -4.24 -14.67 20.19
CA ALA A 144 -4.27 -14.19 21.57
C ALA A 144 -3.12 -13.25 21.97
N PRO A 145 -1.87 -13.43 21.50
CA PRO A 145 -0.78 -12.54 21.88
C PRO A 145 -0.81 -11.16 21.23
N GLU A 146 -1.61 -10.99 20.16
CA GLU A 146 -1.57 -9.83 19.27
C GLU A 146 -2.86 -8.99 19.26
N VAL A 147 -3.80 -9.22 20.18
CA VAL A 147 -5.03 -8.45 20.25
C VAL A 147 -4.89 -7.20 21.12
N ALA A 148 -5.60 -6.13 20.75
CA ALA A 148 -5.76 -4.95 21.57
C ALA A 148 -7.05 -5.09 22.41
N TRP A 149 -6.92 -4.98 23.73
CA TRP A 149 -8.04 -5.13 24.66
C TRP A 149 -8.65 -3.80 25.06
N VAL A 150 -9.99 -3.72 25.03
CA VAL A 150 -10.78 -2.62 25.56
C VAL A 150 -11.40 -3.08 26.88
N THR A 151 -11.07 -2.37 27.96
CA THR A 151 -11.44 -2.73 29.34
C THR A 151 -12.42 -1.76 29.97
N HIS A 152 -12.62 -0.57 29.37
CA HIS A 152 -13.52 0.47 29.89
C HIS A 152 -14.43 1.00 28.77
N GLY A 153 -15.67 1.32 29.14
CA GLY A 153 -16.61 2.10 28.36
C GLY A 153 -16.79 3.48 29.02
N GLY A 154 -16.19 4.51 28.41
CA GLY A 154 -16.04 5.78 29.11
C GLY A 154 -15.09 5.66 30.31
N SER A 155 -15.56 6.06 31.52
CA SER A 155 -14.81 5.92 32.78
C SER A 155 -15.07 4.61 33.54
N GLU A 156 -16.05 3.79 33.08
CA GLU A 156 -16.47 2.60 33.82
C GLU A 156 -15.82 1.32 33.25
N PRO A 157 -15.38 0.40 34.12
CA PRO A 157 -14.91 -0.91 33.70
C PRO A 157 -16.03 -1.70 33.00
N LEU A 158 -15.70 -2.37 31.92
CA LEU A 158 -16.62 -3.31 31.27
C LEU A 158 -16.76 -4.58 32.11
N THR A 159 -17.96 -5.16 32.13
CA THR A 159 -18.21 -6.46 32.76
C THR A 159 -17.44 -7.59 32.10
N GLU A 160 -17.24 -7.48 30.77
CA GLU A 160 -16.45 -8.37 29.95
C GLU A 160 -15.51 -7.55 29.05
N ARG A 161 -14.26 -8.00 28.91
CA ARG A 161 -13.31 -7.34 28.00
C ARG A 161 -13.75 -7.55 26.56
N LEU A 162 -13.50 -6.50 25.75
CA LEU A 162 -13.67 -6.57 24.31
C LEU A 162 -12.30 -6.50 23.65
N CYS A 163 -12.08 -7.21 22.56
CA CYS A 163 -10.92 -6.98 21.74
C CYS A 163 -11.31 -6.15 20.50
N VAL A 164 -10.39 -5.31 20.05
CA VAL A 164 -10.46 -4.71 18.71
C VAL A 164 -10.16 -5.84 17.73
N ARG A 165 -11.06 -6.08 16.76
CA ARG A 165 -10.96 -7.22 15.84
C ARG A 165 -9.58 -7.35 15.18
N PRO A 166 -8.89 -8.49 15.32
CA PRO A 166 -7.71 -8.85 14.55
C PRO A 166 -8.07 -9.50 13.20
N THR A 167 -9.29 -10.04 13.13
CA THR A 167 -10.00 -10.67 12.02
C THR A 167 -11.44 -10.93 12.49
N SER A 168 -12.37 -11.29 11.62
CA SER A 168 -13.81 -11.28 11.98
C SER A 168 -14.50 -12.64 11.88
N GLU A 169 -13.78 -13.77 11.75
CA GLU A 169 -14.38 -15.12 11.61
C GLU A 169 -15.45 -15.39 12.66
N THR A 170 -15.17 -15.09 13.93
CA THR A 170 -16.09 -15.36 15.04
C THR A 170 -17.35 -14.52 14.99
N LEU A 171 -17.26 -13.24 14.58
CA LEU A 171 -18.41 -12.36 14.37
C LEU A 171 -19.30 -12.86 13.22
N PHE A 172 -18.67 -13.27 12.10
CA PHE A 172 -19.40 -13.83 10.98
C PHE A 172 -20.09 -15.14 11.37
N CYS A 173 -19.42 -16.01 12.12
CA CYS A 173 -19.99 -17.27 12.58
C CYS A 173 -21.20 -17.04 13.49
N GLU A 174 -21.13 -16.10 14.45
CA GLU A 174 -22.27 -15.74 15.29
C GLU A 174 -23.45 -15.21 14.45
N HIS A 175 -23.18 -14.33 13.48
CA HIS A 175 -24.21 -13.82 12.59
C HIS A 175 -24.83 -14.91 11.73
N TYR A 176 -24.02 -15.78 11.13
CA TYR A 176 -24.49 -16.90 10.31
C TYR A 176 -25.32 -17.91 11.10
N ALA A 177 -24.96 -18.20 12.34
CA ALA A 177 -25.76 -19.03 13.23
C ALA A 177 -27.18 -18.48 13.43
N ASN A 178 -27.37 -17.17 13.31
CA ASN A 178 -28.68 -16.52 13.44
C ASN A 178 -29.49 -16.49 12.16
N ILE A 179 -28.86 -16.46 10.97
CA ILE A 179 -29.58 -16.23 9.70
C ILE A 179 -29.68 -17.45 8.79
N ILE A 180 -28.84 -18.47 8.96
CA ILE A 180 -28.87 -19.70 8.14
C ILE A 180 -29.80 -20.70 8.82
N ARG A 181 -30.84 -21.16 8.10
CA ARG A 181 -31.84 -22.10 8.58
C ARG A 181 -32.09 -23.27 7.63
N SER A 182 -31.96 -23.04 6.32
CA SER A 182 -32.22 -24.05 5.31
C SER A 182 -31.23 -23.96 4.14
N TYR A 183 -31.18 -25.01 3.32
CA TYR A 183 -30.37 -25.04 2.12
C TYR A 183 -30.65 -23.88 1.15
N ARG A 184 -31.81 -23.21 1.26
CA ARG A 184 -32.15 -22.03 0.44
C ARG A 184 -31.40 -20.76 0.84
N ASP A 185 -30.83 -20.76 2.05
CA ASP A 185 -30.07 -19.62 2.56
C ASP A 185 -28.61 -19.66 2.10
N LEU A 186 -28.18 -20.78 1.49
CA LEU A 186 -26.82 -21.03 1.03
C LEU A 186 -26.70 -20.96 -0.50
N PRO A 187 -25.53 -20.54 -1.05
CA PRO A 187 -24.39 -20.03 -0.29
C PRO A 187 -24.63 -18.62 0.27
N LYS A 188 -23.97 -18.29 1.40
CA LYS A 188 -23.82 -16.91 1.88
C LYS A 188 -22.42 -16.42 1.48
N LEU A 189 -22.35 -15.34 0.72
CA LEU A 189 -21.11 -14.80 0.14
C LEU A 189 -20.95 -13.35 0.58
N TYR A 190 -20.33 -13.14 1.75
CA TYR A 190 -20.16 -11.80 2.31
C TYR A 190 -18.71 -11.37 2.35
N ASN A 191 -18.51 -10.08 2.15
CA ASN A 191 -17.23 -9.38 2.20
C ASN A 191 -17.36 -8.10 3.01
N GLN A 192 -16.31 -7.71 3.73
CA GLN A 192 -16.23 -6.36 4.29
C GLN A 192 -14.89 -5.69 4.01
N TRP A 193 -14.97 -4.37 3.79
CA TRP A 193 -13.84 -3.46 3.75
C TRP A 193 -13.73 -2.76 5.10
N CYS A 194 -12.64 -2.97 5.83
CA CYS A 194 -12.52 -2.45 7.18
C CYS A 194 -11.05 -2.29 7.61
N SER A 195 -10.85 -1.76 8.83
CA SER A 195 -9.57 -1.84 9.53
C SER A 195 -9.58 -2.99 10.53
N VAL A 196 -8.39 -3.53 10.81
CA VAL A 196 -8.12 -4.49 11.87
C VAL A 196 -6.88 -4.09 12.64
N VAL A 197 -6.77 -4.59 13.88
CA VAL A 197 -5.65 -4.31 14.76
C VAL A 197 -4.96 -5.60 15.18
N ARG A 198 -3.66 -5.69 14.85
CA ARG A 198 -2.75 -6.75 15.30
C ARG A 198 -1.57 -6.10 16.00
N TRP A 199 -1.37 -6.38 17.29
CA TRP A 199 -0.41 -5.66 18.13
C TRP A 199 1.03 -6.10 17.87
N GLU A 200 1.48 -5.89 16.64
CA GLU A 200 2.79 -6.26 16.14
C GLU A 200 3.93 -5.57 16.89
N LYS A 201 4.99 -6.33 17.20
CA LYS A 201 6.20 -5.81 17.87
C LYS A 201 7.06 -4.97 16.93
N THR A 202 7.23 -5.45 15.70
CA THR A 202 8.03 -4.81 14.65
C THR A 202 7.12 -4.35 13.52
N THR A 203 7.20 -3.08 13.15
CA THR A 203 6.31 -2.49 12.13
C THR A 203 7.08 -1.88 10.99
N ARG A 204 6.52 -1.98 9.78
CA ARG A 204 6.98 -1.32 8.56
C ARG A 204 5.76 -0.85 7.76
N PRO A 205 5.73 0.40 7.27
CA PRO A 205 4.59 0.94 6.54
C PRO A 205 4.07 -0.01 5.45
N PHE A 206 2.76 -0.17 5.36
CA PHE A 206 2.02 -1.07 4.48
C PHE A 206 2.31 -2.58 4.64
N LEU A 207 3.54 -2.99 4.94
CA LEU A 207 3.93 -4.40 5.01
C LEU A 207 3.51 -5.06 6.32
N ARG A 208 3.69 -4.35 7.43
CA ARG A 208 3.36 -4.82 8.78
C ARG A 208 3.07 -3.61 9.67
N SER A 209 1.81 -3.34 9.96
CA SER A 209 1.34 -2.25 10.82
C SER A 209 0.44 -2.80 11.91
N ARG A 210 0.33 -2.08 13.05
CA ARG A 210 -0.58 -2.48 14.12
C ARG A 210 -2.03 -2.32 13.73
N GLU A 211 -2.36 -1.25 13.03
CA GLU A 211 -3.64 -1.05 12.36
C GLU A 211 -3.38 -0.98 10.86
N PHE A 212 -4.21 -1.66 10.09
CA PHE A 212 -4.16 -1.64 8.63
C PHE A 212 -5.56 -1.82 8.03
N LEU A 213 -5.73 -1.32 6.83
CA LEU A 213 -6.93 -1.51 6.04
C LEU A 213 -6.81 -2.80 5.25
N TRP A 214 -7.91 -3.51 5.15
CA TRP A 214 -7.99 -4.74 4.40
C TRP A 214 -9.39 -5.00 3.85
N GLN A 215 -9.50 -6.05 3.13
CA GLN A 215 -10.73 -6.73 2.77
C GLN A 215 -10.67 -8.15 3.36
N GLU A 216 -11.76 -8.59 3.92
CA GLU A 216 -11.97 -9.96 4.35
C GLU A 216 -13.34 -10.46 3.86
N GLY A 217 -13.32 -11.56 3.09
CA GLY A 217 -14.51 -12.28 2.71
C GLY A 217 -14.70 -13.47 3.61
N HIS A 218 -15.95 -13.74 3.98
CA HIS A 218 -16.35 -14.91 4.78
C HIS A 218 -17.59 -15.50 4.15
N THR A 219 -17.55 -16.80 3.82
CA THR A 219 -18.64 -17.44 3.10
C THR A 219 -19.07 -18.74 3.76
N MET A 220 -20.33 -19.13 3.52
CA MET A 220 -20.89 -20.39 3.98
C MET A 220 -21.52 -21.16 2.83
N HIS A 221 -21.25 -22.46 2.78
CA HIS A 221 -21.61 -23.36 1.70
C HIS A 221 -22.29 -24.62 2.24
N ALA A 222 -23.11 -25.25 1.38
CA ALA A 222 -23.79 -26.51 1.74
C ALA A 222 -22.85 -27.71 1.66
N THR A 223 -21.87 -27.69 0.77
CA THR A 223 -20.97 -28.83 0.53
C THR A 223 -19.50 -28.45 0.64
N ALA A 224 -18.65 -29.44 0.91
CA ALA A 224 -17.21 -29.27 0.93
C ALA A 224 -16.67 -28.86 -0.45
N GLU A 225 -17.28 -29.42 -1.52
CA GLU A 225 -16.90 -29.11 -2.90
C GLU A 225 -17.18 -27.64 -3.24
N ASP A 226 -18.36 -27.12 -2.89
CA ASP A 226 -18.71 -25.70 -3.11
C ASP A 226 -17.75 -24.78 -2.35
N ALA A 227 -17.37 -25.12 -1.13
CA ALA A 227 -16.42 -24.34 -0.33
C ALA A 227 -15.01 -24.36 -0.95
N GLU A 228 -14.55 -25.52 -1.45
CA GLU A 228 -13.25 -25.60 -2.13
C GLU A 228 -13.25 -24.81 -3.45
N ASN A 229 -14.33 -24.91 -4.22
CA ASN A 229 -14.49 -24.15 -5.46
C ASN A 229 -14.46 -22.62 -5.20
N GLU A 230 -15.15 -22.15 -4.15
CA GLU A 230 -15.12 -20.74 -3.75
C GLU A 230 -13.70 -20.32 -3.31
N THR A 231 -13.03 -21.17 -2.53
CA THR A 231 -11.66 -20.91 -2.07
C THR A 231 -10.70 -20.70 -3.26
N LEU A 232 -10.78 -21.57 -4.26
CA LEU A 232 -9.96 -21.49 -5.47
C LEU A 232 -10.39 -20.35 -6.40
N GLN A 233 -11.70 -20.06 -6.49
CA GLN A 233 -12.22 -18.92 -7.24
C GLN A 233 -11.62 -17.60 -6.74
N MET A 234 -11.63 -17.38 -5.43
CA MET A 234 -11.08 -16.15 -4.84
C MET A 234 -9.56 -16.06 -4.95
N LEU A 235 -8.86 -17.20 -4.86
CA LEU A 235 -7.43 -17.24 -5.16
C LEU A 235 -7.14 -16.78 -6.60
N ASN A 236 -7.96 -17.22 -7.58
CA ASN A 236 -7.82 -16.82 -8.97
C ASN A 236 -8.17 -15.34 -9.19
N VAL A 237 -9.19 -14.81 -8.49
CA VAL A 237 -9.52 -13.38 -8.51
C VAL A 237 -8.33 -12.53 -8.06
N TYR A 238 -7.65 -12.95 -6.99
CA TYR A 238 -6.44 -12.25 -6.53
C TYR A 238 -5.29 -12.36 -7.53
N ALA A 239 -5.02 -13.56 -8.05
CA ALA A 239 -3.95 -13.74 -9.03
C ALA A 239 -4.19 -12.88 -10.27
N ASP A 240 -5.39 -12.89 -10.82
CA ASP A 240 -5.80 -12.07 -11.97
C ASP A 240 -5.62 -10.57 -11.70
N PHE A 241 -5.98 -10.11 -10.50
CA PHE A 241 -5.79 -8.71 -10.10
C PHE A 241 -4.30 -8.34 -10.03
N PHE A 242 -3.47 -9.17 -9.39
CA PHE A 242 -2.03 -8.92 -9.32
C PHE A 242 -1.38 -8.87 -10.70
N GLU A 243 -1.73 -9.81 -11.58
CA GLU A 243 -1.10 -9.92 -12.90
C GLU A 243 -1.62 -8.88 -13.88
N LYS A 244 -2.95 -8.73 -13.99
CA LYS A 244 -3.57 -7.90 -15.05
C LYS A 244 -3.62 -6.41 -14.69
N ASP A 245 -3.85 -6.07 -13.42
CA ASP A 245 -3.99 -4.67 -13.02
C ASP A 245 -2.71 -4.10 -12.39
N LEU A 246 -1.97 -4.93 -11.65
CA LEU A 246 -0.75 -4.48 -10.97
C LEU A 246 0.53 -4.80 -11.74
N GLY A 247 0.48 -5.63 -12.77
CA GLY A 247 1.68 -6.07 -13.49
C GLY A 247 2.66 -6.85 -12.59
N ILE A 248 2.15 -7.57 -11.58
CA ILE A 248 2.95 -8.35 -10.63
C ILE A 248 2.68 -9.85 -10.87
N PRO A 249 3.63 -10.61 -11.42
CA PRO A 249 3.49 -12.06 -11.59
C PRO A 249 3.50 -12.77 -10.24
N VAL A 250 2.54 -13.69 -10.03
CA VAL A 250 2.39 -14.43 -8.77
C VAL A 250 2.47 -15.93 -8.96
N LEU A 251 2.80 -16.64 -7.88
CA LEU A 251 2.65 -18.09 -7.75
C LEU A 251 1.37 -18.36 -6.97
N LYS A 252 0.52 -19.22 -7.52
CA LYS A 252 -0.65 -19.76 -6.80
C LYS A 252 -0.27 -21.11 -6.20
N GLY A 253 -0.46 -21.26 -4.89
CA GLY A 253 -0.08 -22.51 -4.24
C GLY A 253 -0.77 -22.73 -2.91
N ARG A 254 -0.72 -23.99 -2.46
CA ARG A 254 -1.18 -24.40 -1.14
C ARG A 254 -0.07 -24.22 -0.11
N LYS A 255 -0.39 -23.74 1.06
CA LYS A 255 0.55 -23.67 2.21
C LYS A 255 0.77 -25.06 2.81
N THR A 256 1.94 -25.25 3.41
CA THR A 256 2.18 -26.43 4.27
C THR A 256 1.32 -26.34 5.54
N ASP A 257 1.15 -27.47 6.23
CA ASP A 257 0.35 -27.50 7.45
C ASP A 257 0.91 -26.58 8.57
N LYS A 258 2.23 -26.32 8.54
CA LYS A 258 2.88 -25.37 9.44
C LYS A 258 2.56 -23.91 9.12
N GLU A 259 2.46 -23.56 7.85
CA GLU A 259 2.26 -22.18 7.39
C GLU A 259 0.80 -21.86 7.07
N LYS A 260 -0.12 -22.81 7.21
CA LYS A 260 -1.55 -22.58 7.01
C LYS A 260 -2.14 -21.70 8.12
N PHE A 261 -3.24 -21.05 7.83
CA PHE A 261 -3.98 -20.25 8.81
C PHE A 261 -4.55 -21.15 9.93
N ALA A 262 -4.50 -20.66 11.17
CA ALA A 262 -4.99 -21.40 12.35
C ALA A 262 -6.49 -21.70 12.21
N GLY A 263 -6.86 -22.96 12.41
CA GLY A 263 -8.24 -23.46 12.23
C GLY A 263 -8.63 -23.81 10.79
N ALA A 264 -7.81 -23.52 9.77
CA ALA A 264 -8.10 -23.89 8.39
C ALA A 264 -7.68 -25.33 8.08
N GLU A 265 -8.48 -26.05 7.29
CA GLU A 265 -8.12 -27.34 6.70
C GLU A 265 -7.10 -27.16 5.56
N ALA A 266 -7.28 -26.10 4.76
CA ALA A 266 -6.37 -25.70 3.70
C ALA A 266 -6.23 -24.17 3.62
N THR A 267 -5.03 -23.71 3.33
CA THR A 267 -4.73 -22.30 3.01
C THR A 267 -4.05 -22.23 1.66
N TYR A 268 -4.61 -21.44 0.78
CA TYR A 268 -4.02 -21.09 -0.51
C TYR A 268 -3.50 -19.65 -0.49
N THR A 269 -2.51 -19.37 -1.33
CA THR A 269 -1.82 -18.08 -1.33
C THR A 269 -1.45 -17.64 -2.75
N VAL A 270 -1.41 -16.33 -2.96
CA VAL A 270 -0.68 -15.70 -4.06
C VAL A 270 0.63 -15.16 -3.52
N GLU A 271 1.76 -15.66 -4.04
CA GLU A 271 3.11 -15.28 -3.63
C GLU A 271 3.79 -14.50 -4.74
N ALA A 272 4.33 -13.32 -4.42
CA ALA A 272 5.09 -12.48 -5.34
C ALA A 272 6.57 -12.43 -4.92
N LEU A 273 7.48 -12.22 -5.89
CA LEU A 273 8.89 -12.01 -5.62
C LEU A 273 9.22 -10.52 -5.77
N MET A 274 9.74 -9.93 -4.72
CA MET A 274 10.12 -8.52 -4.69
C MET A 274 11.44 -8.27 -5.43
N HIS A 275 11.77 -7.03 -5.70
CA HIS A 275 13.00 -6.67 -6.43
C HIS A 275 14.27 -7.18 -5.76
N ASP A 276 14.32 -7.18 -4.42
CA ASP A 276 15.46 -7.71 -3.64
C ASP A 276 15.50 -9.25 -3.56
N GLY A 277 14.55 -9.94 -4.19
CA GLY A 277 14.45 -11.39 -4.22
C GLY A 277 13.83 -12.02 -2.98
N LYS A 278 13.21 -11.25 -2.07
CA LYS A 278 12.40 -11.81 -1.00
C LYS A 278 10.95 -12.04 -1.45
N ALA A 279 10.35 -13.08 -0.90
CA ALA A 279 8.96 -13.41 -1.14
C ALA A 279 8.01 -12.51 -0.33
N LEU A 280 6.88 -12.18 -0.92
CA LEU A 280 5.78 -11.49 -0.26
C LEU A 280 4.48 -12.22 -0.52
N GLN A 281 3.77 -12.59 0.57
CA GLN A 281 2.41 -13.08 0.49
C GLN A 281 1.46 -11.92 0.15
N GLY A 282 0.88 -11.95 -1.05
CA GLY A 282 0.01 -10.90 -1.57
C GLY A 282 -1.43 -11.01 -1.07
N GLY A 283 -1.94 -12.24 -0.96
CA GLY A 283 -3.29 -12.54 -0.50
C GLY A 283 -3.44 -14.01 -0.17
N THR A 284 -4.47 -14.37 0.59
CA THR A 284 -4.77 -15.74 1.00
C THR A 284 -6.23 -16.07 0.82
N SER A 285 -6.51 -17.36 0.59
CA SER A 285 -7.85 -17.93 0.58
C SER A 285 -7.82 -19.23 1.40
N HIS A 286 -8.76 -19.36 2.34
CA HIS A 286 -8.78 -20.42 3.34
C HIS A 286 -10.04 -21.25 3.21
N ASN A 287 -9.90 -22.56 3.24
CA ASN A 287 -10.98 -23.50 3.43
C ASN A 287 -10.94 -23.97 4.90
N PHE A 288 -12.00 -23.73 5.66
CA PHE A 288 -12.10 -24.14 7.07
C PHE A 288 -12.84 -25.47 7.25
N GLY A 289 -13.28 -26.10 6.16
CA GLY A 289 -14.18 -27.24 6.28
C GLY A 289 -15.43 -26.87 7.06
N ASN A 290 -15.80 -27.71 8.03
CA ASN A 290 -16.96 -27.46 8.91
C ASN A 290 -16.58 -27.25 10.39
N GLY A 291 -15.31 -27.02 10.70
CA GLY A 291 -14.82 -26.83 12.08
C GLY A 291 -15.50 -25.67 12.79
N PHE A 292 -15.47 -24.48 12.21
CA PHE A 292 -16.15 -23.29 12.76
C PHE A 292 -17.68 -23.47 12.83
N ALA A 293 -18.27 -24.08 11.80
CA ALA A 293 -19.72 -24.32 11.80
C ALA A 293 -20.13 -25.25 12.99
N LYS A 294 -19.31 -26.22 13.34
CA LYS A 294 -19.54 -27.09 14.53
C LYS A 294 -19.36 -26.30 15.83
N ALA A 295 -18.29 -25.50 15.96
CA ALA A 295 -18.00 -24.71 17.15
C ALA A 295 -19.10 -23.67 17.44
N PHE A 296 -19.70 -23.10 16.41
CA PHE A 296 -20.76 -22.09 16.48
C PHE A 296 -22.16 -22.63 16.27
N ASN A 297 -22.30 -23.95 16.07
CA ASN A 297 -23.56 -24.64 15.79
C ASN A 297 -24.33 -24.06 14.59
N ILE A 298 -23.63 -23.81 13.49
CA ILE A 298 -24.21 -23.27 12.24
C ILE A 298 -24.71 -24.45 11.42
N GLN A 299 -26.02 -24.70 11.50
CA GLN A 299 -26.69 -25.81 10.83
C GLN A 299 -27.79 -25.30 9.91
N TYR A 300 -28.03 -26.03 8.83
CA TYR A 300 -29.15 -25.82 7.92
C TYR A 300 -29.96 -27.11 7.73
N LEU A 301 -31.27 -26.95 7.51
CA LEU A 301 -32.12 -28.05 7.10
C LEU A 301 -31.94 -28.29 5.60
N ASP A 302 -31.43 -29.47 5.25
CA ASP A 302 -31.20 -29.86 3.87
C ASP A 302 -32.48 -30.40 3.20
N ARG A 303 -32.43 -30.69 1.92
CA ARG A 303 -33.56 -31.16 1.08
C ARG A 303 -34.10 -32.51 1.53
N ASP A 304 -33.29 -33.29 2.19
CA ASP A 304 -33.65 -34.60 2.76
C ASP A 304 -34.25 -34.50 4.18
N ASN A 305 -34.57 -33.28 4.66
CA ASN A 305 -35.05 -32.96 5.99
C ASN A 305 -34.07 -33.35 7.13
N THR A 306 -32.77 -33.47 6.86
CA THR A 306 -31.73 -33.64 7.87
C THR A 306 -31.01 -32.34 8.16
N LEU A 307 -30.56 -32.15 9.41
CA LEU A 307 -29.71 -31.03 9.79
C LEU A 307 -28.27 -31.35 9.44
N LYS A 308 -27.64 -30.41 8.70
CA LYS A 308 -26.23 -30.51 8.29
C LYS A 308 -25.45 -29.27 8.70
N TYR A 309 -24.17 -29.43 9.01
CA TYR A 309 -23.26 -28.32 9.25
C TYR A 309 -22.80 -27.70 7.92
N CYS A 310 -22.70 -26.37 7.90
CA CYS A 310 -22.14 -25.63 6.77
C CYS A 310 -20.63 -25.85 6.63
N TYR A 311 -20.11 -25.58 5.45
CA TYR A 311 -18.68 -25.45 5.15
C TYR A 311 -18.32 -23.99 4.98
N GLN A 312 -17.19 -23.59 5.55
CA GLN A 312 -16.80 -22.17 5.60
C GLN A 312 -15.53 -21.90 4.81
N THR A 313 -15.48 -20.72 4.17
CA THR A 313 -14.24 -20.17 3.63
C THR A 313 -14.00 -18.77 4.15
N SER A 314 -12.74 -18.32 4.15
CA SER A 314 -12.40 -16.90 4.23
C SER A 314 -11.26 -16.56 3.28
N TRP A 315 -11.21 -15.30 2.85
CA TRP A 315 -10.21 -14.82 1.92
C TRP A 315 -9.95 -13.33 2.11
N GLY A 316 -8.68 -12.92 1.97
CA GLY A 316 -8.32 -11.56 2.32
C GLY A 316 -7.05 -11.04 1.66
N VAL A 317 -7.07 -9.71 1.43
CA VAL A 317 -5.93 -8.89 1.04
C VAL A 317 -5.94 -7.57 1.81
N SER A 318 -4.78 -6.98 1.99
CA SER A 318 -4.63 -5.76 2.79
C SER A 318 -3.86 -4.68 2.03
N THR A 319 -3.68 -3.53 2.65
CA THR A 319 -2.79 -2.47 2.17
C THR A 319 -1.34 -2.93 1.92
N ARG A 320 -0.98 -4.18 2.29
CA ARG A 320 0.29 -4.81 1.90
C ARG A 320 0.49 -4.83 0.39
N ILE A 321 -0.58 -4.85 -0.39
CA ILE A 321 -0.53 -4.73 -1.86
C ILE A 321 0.21 -3.46 -2.30
N ILE A 322 0.03 -2.32 -1.60
CA ILE A 322 0.76 -1.07 -1.89
C ILE A 322 2.27 -1.29 -1.69
N GLY A 323 2.65 -1.99 -0.61
CA GLY A 323 4.04 -2.40 -0.39
C GLY A 323 4.58 -3.30 -1.51
N ALA A 324 3.77 -4.24 -2.00
CA ALA A 324 4.14 -5.09 -3.13
C ALA A 324 4.41 -4.27 -4.40
N ILE A 325 3.54 -3.32 -4.75
CA ILE A 325 3.72 -2.42 -5.90
C ILE A 325 5.03 -1.65 -5.78
N ILE A 326 5.31 -1.05 -4.61
CA ILE A 326 6.53 -0.28 -4.38
C ILE A 326 7.77 -1.15 -4.56
N MET A 327 7.80 -2.32 -3.91
CA MET A 327 8.97 -3.20 -3.91
C MET A 327 9.18 -3.96 -5.22
N THR A 328 8.16 -4.08 -6.06
CA THR A 328 8.27 -4.75 -7.37
C THR A 328 8.68 -3.78 -8.47
N HIS A 329 8.09 -2.59 -8.50
CA HIS A 329 8.19 -1.67 -9.63
C HIS A 329 9.01 -0.41 -9.38
N GLY A 330 9.09 0.05 -8.12
CA GLY A 330 9.81 1.26 -7.76
C GLY A 330 11.29 1.23 -8.16
N ASP A 331 11.88 2.41 -8.30
CA ASP A 331 13.29 2.61 -8.63
C ASP A 331 13.93 3.71 -7.75
N ASP A 332 15.19 4.06 -8.00
CA ASP A 332 15.91 5.10 -7.26
C ASP A 332 15.37 6.53 -7.52
N ASN A 333 14.36 6.70 -8.38
CA ASN A 333 13.65 7.97 -8.56
C ASN A 333 12.26 7.98 -7.90
N GLY A 334 11.86 6.89 -7.22
CA GLY A 334 10.62 6.78 -6.47
C GLY A 334 9.67 5.69 -6.95
N LEU A 335 8.37 5.98 -6.87
CA LEU A 335 7.33 5.05 -7.30
C LEU A 335 7.32 4.86 -8.82
N VAL A 336 6.90 3.67 -9.25
CA VAL A 336 6.43 3.37 -10.60
C VAL A 336 5.08 2.70 -10.44
N LEU A 337 4.00 3.45 -10.63
CA LEU A 337 2.66 2.93 -10.38
C LEU A 337 2.06 2.26 -11.61
N PRO A 338 1.48 1.06 -11.45
CA PRO A 338 0.62 0.50 -12.47
C PRO A 338 -0.54 1.46 -12.77
N PRO A 339 -0.83 1.76 -14.04
CA PRO A 339 -1.83 2.76 -14.41
C PRO A 339 -3.20 2.56 -13.80
N GLN A 340 -3.64 1.31 -13.61
CA GLN A 340 -4.97 1.02 -13.07
C GLN A 340 -5.16 1.55 -11.64
N VAL A 341 -4.11 1.53 -10.82
CA VAL A 341 -4.16 1.98 -9.41
C VAL A 341 -3.57 3.36 -9.18
N ALA A 342 -2.90 3.96 -10.16
CA ALA A 342 -2.32 5.31 -10.05
C ALA A 342 -3.42 6.37 -9.81
N PRO A 343 -3.34 7.20 -8.75
CA PRO A 343 -4.31 8.28 -8.53
C PRO A 343 -4.36 9.28 -9.67
N ILE A 344 -3.20 9.54 -10.27
CA ILE A 344 -3.00 10.37 -11.46
C ILE A 344 -2.37 9.49 -12.51
N GLN A 345 -3.05 9.29 -13.64
CA GLN A 345 -2.51 8.51 -14.77
C GLN A 345 -1.70 9.40 -15.72
N VAL A 346 -2.15 10.66 -15.88
CA VAL A 346 -1.52 11.63 -16.74
C VAL A 346 -1.38 12.95 -15.98
N VAL A 347 -0.16 13.44 -15.83
CA VAL A 347 0.06 14.81 -15.36
C VAL A 347 0.40 15.72 -16.55
N VAL A 348 -0.37 16.80 -16.70
CA VAL A 348 -0.13 17.83 -17.74
C VAL A 348 0.73 18.93 -17.14
N ILE A 349 1.87 19.20 -17.76
CA ILE A 349 2.82 20.23 -17.33
C ILE A 349 3.00 21.26 -18.44
N PRO A 350 2.44 22.46 -18.25
CA PRO A 350 2.65 23.57 -19.18
C PRO A 350 4.08 24.07 -19.09
N CYS A 351 4.81 23.97 -20.22
CA CYS A 351 6.16 24.48 -20.37
C CYS A 351 6.12 25.95 -20.77
N ALA A 352 6.92 26.80 -20.09
CA ALA A 352 6.86 28.25 -20.27
C ALA A 352 5.46 28.85 -20.02
N GLN A 353 4.80 28.43 -18.96
CA GLN A 353 3.42 28.78 -18.57
C GLN A 353 3.16 30.29 -18.45
N HIS A 354 4.21 31.12 -18.35
CA HIS A 354 4.10 32.57 -18.31
C HIS A 354 3.76 33.19 -19.69
N LYS A 355 3.84 32.41 -20.78
CA LYS A 355 3.48 32.89 -22.12
C LYS A 355 1.97 32.78 -22.32
N PRO A 356 1.37 33.78 -23.02
CA PRO A 356 -0.08 33.79 -23.30
C PRO A 356 -0.54 32.51 -24.02
N GLY A 357 -1.71 32.02 -23.66
CA GLY A 357 -2.36 30.85 -24.28
C GLY A 357 -1.84 29.47 -23.84
N VAL A 358 -0.73 29.40 -23.11
CA VAL A 358 -0.12 28.11 -22.72
C VAL A 358 -0.93 27.42 -21.62
N ILE A 359 -1.33 28.15 -20.58
CA ILE A 359 -2.13 27.59 -19.46
C ILE A 359 -3.51 27.21 -19.98
N GLU A 360 -4.12 28.06 -20.78
CA GLU A 360 -5.46 27.84 -21.35
C GLU A 360 -5.47 26.55 -22.19
N LYS A 361 -4.49 26.39 -23.09
CA LYS A 361 -4.40 25.18 -23.93
C LYS A 361 -4.07 23.94 -23.13
N ALA A 362 -3.17 24.03 -22.15
CA ALA A 362 -2.84 22.92 -21.28
C ALA A 362 -4.05 22.48 -20.42
N THR A 363 -4.89 23.43 -19.99
CA THR A 363 -6.14 23.17 -19.26
C THR A 363 -7.14 22.45 -20.15
N GLU A 364 -7.37 22.96 -21.37
CA GLU A 364 -8.23 22.30 -22.38
C GLU A 364 -7.79 20.85 -22.63
N VAL A 365 -6.49 20.64 -22.83
CA VAL A 365 -5.92 19.29 -23.03
C VAL A 365 -6.15 18.40 -21.81
N MET A 366 -5.92 18.91 -20.60
CA MET A 366 -6.16 18.17 -19.36
C MET A 366 -7.64 17.77 -19.21
N GLU A 367 -8.56 18.71 -19.43
CA GLU A 367 -10.02 18.44 -19.36
C GLU A 367 -10.44 17.37 -20.38
N ARG A 368 -9.91 17.43 -21.58
CA ARG A 368 -10.14 16.42 -22.62
C ARG A 368 -9.59 15.04 -22.20
N VAL A 369 -8.36 14.97 -21.70
CA VAL A 369 -7.76 13.72 -21.21
C VAL A 369 -8.53 13.14 -20.05
N ASN A 370 -9.10 13.99 -19.20
CA ASN A 370 -9.86 13.56 -18.01
C ASN A 370 -11.18 12.82 -18.32
N ASN A 371 -11.64 12.85 -19.57
CA ASN A 371 -12.80 12.07 -19.99
C ASN A 371 -12.51 10.55 -20.08
N PHE A 372 -11.23 10.15 -20.23
CA PHE A 372 -10.86 8.74 -20.42
C PHE A 372 -9.66 8.29 -19.57
N ALA A 373 -8.94 9.21 -18.91
CA ALA A 373 -7.86 8.92 -17.97
C ALA A 373 -7.87 9.91 -16.81
N ARG A 374 -7.46 9.48 -15.61
CA ARG A 374 -7.34 10.37 -14.44
C ARG A 374 -6.22 11.37 -14.67
N ALA A 375 -6.55 12.59 -15.10
CA ALA A 375 -5.62 13.64 -15.43
C ALA A 375 -5.55 14.71 -14.36
N LYS A 376 -4.38 15.35 -14.24
CA LYS A 376 -4.14 16.52 -13.40
C LYS A 376 -3.23 17.49 -14.11
N ILE A 377 -3.49 18.80 -14.00
CA ILE A 377 -2.57 19.84 -14.46
C ILE A 377 -1.77 20.41 -13.29
N ASP A 378 -0.48 20.75 -13.51
CA ASP A 378 0.34 21.46 -12.54
C ASP A 378 0.71 22.85 -13.06
N ILE A 379 -0.05 23.84 -12.61
CA ILE A 379 0.17 25.26 -12.91
C ILE A 379 0.90 26.01 -11.77
N SER A 380 1.48 25.27 -10.80
CA SER A 380 2.28 25.91 -9.75
C SER A 380 3.45 26.71 -10.32
N ASP A 381 4.01 27.61 -9.53
CA ASP A 381 5.17 28.42 -9.89
C ASP A 381 6.52 27.71 -9.73
N ASN A 382 6.49 26.39 -9.44
CA ASN A 382 7.69 25.57 -9.42
C ASN A 382 8.30 25.42 -10.82
N SER A 383 9.63 25.25 -10.87
CA SER A 383 10.33 25.02 -12.14
C SER A 383 9.88 23.70 -12.80
N PRO A 384 9.92 23.60 -14.14
CA PRO A 384 9.58 22.34 -14.82
C PRO A 384 10.38 21.13 -14.30
N GLY A 385 11.67 21.30 -14.06
CA GLY A 385 12.51 20.23 -13.51
C GLY A 385 12.07 19.77 -12.12
N TRP A 386 11.60 20.67 -11.27
CA TRP A 386 11.02 20.32 -9.98
C TRP A 386 9.71 19.53 -10.16
N LYS A 387 8.81 20.00 -11.03
CA LYS A 387 7.56 19.29 -11.34
C LYS A 387 7.82 17.89 -11.87
N TYR A 388 8.81 17.72 -12.76
CA TYR A 388 9.19 16.41 -13.29
C TYR A 388 9.63 15.46 -12.17
N ALA A 389 10.54 15.90 -11.30
CA ALA A 389 11.03 15.11 -10.18
C ALA A 389 9.90 14.74 -9.18
N GLU A 390 8.97 15.67 -8.90
CA GLU A 390 7.82 15.44 -8.03
C GLU A 390 6.91 14.32 -8.55
N TYR A 391 6.54 14.38 -9.84
CA TYR A 391 5.65 13.38 -10.42
C TYR A 391 6.36 12.06 -10.78
N GLU A 392 7.68 12.08 -10.99
CA GLU A 392 8.50 10.87 -11.04
C GLU A 392 8.55 10.18 -9.68
N MET A 393 8.78 10.94 -8.60
CA MET A 393 8.74 10.42 -7.22
C MET A 393 7.38 9.80 -6.89
N LYS A 394 6.29 10.43 -7.31
CA LYS A 394 4.91 9.94 -7.13
C LYS A 394 4.53 8.81 -8.08
N GLY A 395 5.39 8.45 -9.02
CA GLY A 395 5.17 7.33 -9.93
C GLY A 395 4.04 7.52 -10.92
N VAL A 396 3.75 8.76 -11.32
CA VAL A 396 2.70 9.05 -12.31
C VAL A 396 3.06 8.41 -13.65
N PRO A 397 2.22 7.53 -14.22
CA PRO A 397 2.57 6.73 -15.40
C PRO A 397 2.97 7.53 -16.64
N LEU A 398 2.23 8.61 -16.92
CA LEU A 398 2.50 9.49 -18.07
C LEU A 398 2.60 10.95 -17.65
N ARG A 399 3.62 11.66 -18.15
CA ARG A 399 3.74 13.10 -18.10
C ARG A 399 3.53 13.68 -19.50
N LEU A 400 2.54 14.58 -19.63
CA LEU A 400 2.26 15.32 -20.85
C LEU A 400 2.88 16.70 -20.72
N GLU A 401 3.90 17.00 -21.54
CA GLU A 401 4.57 18.28 -21.62
C GLU A 401 4.01 19.04 -22.84
N ILE A 402 3.59 20.30 -22.63
CA ILE A 402 3.07 21.15 -23.69
C ILE A 402 3.56 22.58 -23.51
N GLY A 403 4.17 23.15 -24.55
CA GLY A 403 4.67 24.50 -24.59
C GLY A 403 4.27 25.23 -25.86
N PRO A 404 4.70 26.51 -26.06
CA PRO A 404 4.27 27.31 -27.20
C PRO A 404 4.52 26.64 -28.56
N ARG A 405 5.69 26.03 -28.75
CA ARG A 405 6.03 25.34 -30.01
C ARG A 405 5.18 24.09 -30.24
N ASP A 406 4.82 23.41 -29.17
CA ASP A 406 3.98 22.21 -29.25
C ASP A 406 2.56 22.61 -29.66
N ILE A 407 2.05 23.72 -29.11
CA ILE A 407 0.74 24.30 -29.47
C ILE A 407 0.71 24.70 -30.93
N GLU A 408 1.75 25.43 -31.40
CA GLU A 408 1.88 25.85 -32.80
C GLU A 408 1.86 24.66 -33.78
N ASN A 409 2.43 23.51 -33.38
CA ASN A 409 2.52 22.31 -34.18
C ASN A 409 1.37 21.30 -33.93
N ASN A 410 0.36 21.66 -33.16
CA ASN A 410 -0.75 20.80 -32.74
C ASN A 410 -0.28 19.46 -32.15
N GLN A 411 0.74 19.48 -31.30
CA GLN A 411 1.34 18.30 -30.68
C GLN A 411 1.62 18.48 -29.19
N CYS A 412 1.99 17.41 -28.51
CA CYS A 412 2.56 17.40 -27.16
C CYS A 412 3.65 16.34 -27.05
N VAL A 413 4.37 16.33 -25.92
CA VAL A 413 5.34 15.27 -25.61
C VAL A 413 4.79 14.44 -24.47
N LEU A 414 4.58 13.15 -24.69
CA LEU A 414 4.28 12.17 -23.64
C LEU A 414 5.59 11.55 -23.16
N VAL A 415 5.82 11.53 -21.85
CA VAL A 415 6.99 10.91 -21.22
C VAL A 415 6.52 9.80 -20.30
N ARG A 416 6.98 8.58 -20.55
CA ARG A 416 6.68 7.40 -19.76
C ARG A 416 7.50 7.40 -18.46
N ARG A 417 6.88 6.96 -17.36
CA ARG A 417 7.58 6.82 -16.06
C ARG A 417 8.42 5.55 -15.99
N ASP A 418 7.98 4.46 -16.61
CA ASP A 418 8.57 3.12 -16.48
C ASP A 418 9.91 2.96 -17.22
N ASN A 419 10.07 3.60 -18.40
CA ASN A 419 11.27 3.52 -19.24
C ASN A 419 11.86 4.86 -19.66
N ARG A 420 11.20 5.98 -19.29
CA ARG A 420 11.58 7.39 -19.62
C ARG A 420 11.55 7.73 -21.10
N GLU A 421 10.91 6.94 -21.90
CA GLU A 421 10.71 7.20 -23.31
C GLU A 421 9.92 8.49 -23.54
N LYS A 422 10.34 9.30 -24.52
CA LYS A 422 9.68 10.53 -24.95
C LYS A 422 9.05 10.31 -26.31
N ILE A 423 7.75 10.55 -26.40
CA ILE A 423 6.94 10.29 -27.58
C ILE A 423 6.25 11.60 -27.99
N PHE A 424 6.47 12.06 -29.20
CA PHE A 424 5.73 13.19 -29.77
C PHE A 424 4.40 12.67 -30.31
N VAL A 425 3.30 13.29 -29.88
CA VAL A 425 1.94 12.86 -30.21
C VAL A 425 1.14 14.07 -30.67
N SER A 426 0.38 13.91 -31.77
CA SER A 426 -0.60 14.92 -32.17
C SER A 426 -1.67 15.09 -31.10
N LEU A 427 -2.08 16.35 -30.82
CA LEU A 427 -3.20 16.60 -29.91
C LEU A 427 -4.49 15.90 -30.37
N ASP A 428 -4.64 15.61 -31.65
CA ASP A 428 -5.83 14.93 -32.22
C ASP A 428 -5.85 13.41 -31.95
N GLU A 429 -4.71 12.82 -31.53
CA GLU A 429 -4.56 11.38 -31.28
C GLU A 429 -4.57 10.98 -29.79
N LEU A 430 -4.79 11.92 -28.88
CA LEU A 430 -4.65 11.69 -27.43
C LEU A 430 -5.59 10.58 -26.91
N GLU A 431 -6.83 10.51 -27.41
CA GLU A 431 -7.84 9.51 -26.99
C GLU A 431 -7.43 8.09 -27.34
N THR A 432 -6.59 7.91 -28.35
CA THR A 432 -6.08 6.60 -28.76
C THR A 432 -4.74 6.31 -28.12
N LYS A 433 -3.80 7.26 -28.19
CA LYS A 433 -2.41 7.06 -27.78
C LYS A 433 -2.23 6.92 -26.25
N ILE A 434 -2.96 7.69 -25.46
CA ILE A 434 -2.82 7.62 -24.00
C ILE A 434 -3.30 6.25 -23.48
N PRO A 435 -4.51 5.75 -23.81
CA PRO A 435 -4.92 4.40 -23.41
C PRO A 435 -3.99 3.29 -23.88
N GLU A 436 -3.48 3.35 -25.14
CA GLU A 436 -2.49 2.40 -25.66
C GLU A 436 -1.22 2.39 -24.80
N LEU A 437 -0.67 3.55 -24.50
CA LEU A 437 0.55 3.67 -23.70
C LEU A 437 0.35 3.22 -22.24
N LEU A 438 -0.80 3.50 -21.64
CA LEU A 438 -1.13 3.04 -20.29
C LEU A 438 -1.24 1.50 -20.24
N ALA A 439 -1.83 0.89 -21.25
CA ALA A 439 -1.89 -0.57 -21.37
C ALA A 439 -0.49 -1.18 -21.57
N ASP A 440 0.34 -0.57 -22.43
CA ASP A 440 1.71 -1.01 -22.68
C ASP A 440 2.62 -0.87 -21.45
N ILE A 441 2.44 0.19 -20.64
CA ILE A 441 3.13 0.33 -19.36
C ILE A 441 2.81 -0.85 -18.45
N THR A 442 1.54 -1.22 -18.29
CA THR A 442 1.15 -2.37 -17.43
C THR A 442 1.80 -3.66 -17.91
N LYS A 443 1.80 -3.91 -19.22
CA LYS A 443 2.45 -5.06 -19.83
C LYS A 443 3.95 -5.07 -19.60
N GLY A 444 4.63 -3.95 -19.82
CA GLY A 444 6.08 -3.81 -19.59
C GLY A 444 6.48 -4.03 -18.11
N LEU A 445 5.66 -3.57 -17.17
CA LEU A 445 5.86 -3.83 -15.75
C LEU A 445 5.76 -5.32 -15.43
N TYR A 446 4.76 -6.02 -15.99
CA TYR A 446 4.60 -7.47 -15.82
C TYR A 446 5.79 -8.25 -16.41
N GLU A 447 6.22 -7.90 -17.62
CA GLU A 447 7.34 -8.57 -18.30
C GLU A 447 8.64 -8.40 -17.50
N LYS A 448 8.93 -7.17 -17.02
CA LYS A 448 10.12 -6.88 -16.20
C LYS A 448 10.10 -7.67 -14.88
N ALA A 449 8.96 -7.70 -14.19
CA ALA A 449 8.82 -8.44 -12.94
C ALA A 449 8.88 -9.97 -13.17
N SER A 450 8.32 -10.47 -14.28
CA SER A 450 8.40 -11.88 -14.68
C SER A 450 9.83 -12.30 -14.94
N GLN A 451 10.59 -11.49 -15.66
CA GLN A 451 12.02 -11.76 -15.92
C GLN A 451 12.83 -11.78 -14.61
N ASN A 452 12.56 -10.83 -13.68
CA ASN A 452 13.21 -10.84 -12.37
C ASN A 452 12.90 -12.13 -11.60
N ARG A 453 11.64 -12.59 -11.58
CA ARG A 453 11.25 -13.86 -10.94
C ARG A 453 11.93 -15.05 -11.59
N GLN A 454 11.96 -15.13 -12.91
CA GLN A 454 12.63 -16.23 -13.64
C GLN A 454 14.13 -16.29 -13.32
N ASN A 455 14.81 -15.16 -13.37
CA ASN A 455 16.25 -15.07 -13.10
C ASN A 455 16.62 -15.42 -11.65
N ARG A 456 15.65 -15.32 -10.73
CA ARG A 456 15.81 -15.58 -9.29
C ARG A 456 15.01 -16.81 -8.81
N THR A 457 14.71 -17.75 -9.72
CA THR A 457 14.11 -19.03 -9.36
C THR A 457 15.11 -20.14 -9.68
N TYR A 458 15.55 -20.83 -8.66
CA TYR A 458 16.56 -21.87 -8.71
C TYR A 458 15.92 -23.22 -8.43
N THR A 459 16.50 -24.31 -8.95
CA THR A 459 16.05 -25.68 -8.66
C THR A 459 17.22 -26.42 -8.03
N GLU A 460 16.99 -27.02 -6.86
CA GLU A 460 18.01 -27.74 -6.10
C GLU A 460 17.50 -29.14 -5.72
N THR A 461 18.41 -30.11 -5.83
CA THR A 461 18.13 -31.52 -5.51
C THR A 461 19.00 -32.07 -4.38
N GLU A 462 20.08 -31.35 -4.04
CA GLU A 462 21.04 -31.73 -2.99
C GLU A 462 21.04 -30.67 -1.88
N LEU A 463 21.08 -31.11 -0.61
CA LEU A 463 20.96 -30.25 0.57
C LEU A 463 22.07 -29.18 0.64
N ASP A 464 23.32 -29.57 0.38
CA ASP A 464 24.45 -28.63 0.46
C ASP A 464 24.35 -27.53 -0.61
N SER A 465 23.91 -27.89 -1.82
CA SER A 465 23.63 -26.92 -2.90
C SER A 465 22.46 -26.01 -2.55
N PHE A 466 21.41 -26.54 -1.95
CA PHE A 466 20.24 -25.77 -1.48
C PHE A 466 20.67 -24.72 -0.44
N ILE A 467 21.44 -25.13 0.59
CA ILE A 467 21.93 -24.22 1.63
C ILE A 467 22.84 -23.14 1.03
N LYS A 468 23.72 -23.53 0.12
CA LYS A 468 24.61 -22.58 -0.58
C LYS A 468 23.78 -21.56 -1.37
N THR A 469 22.82 -22.01 -2.17
CA THR A 469 21.93 -21.13 -2.95
C THR A 469 21.13 -20.20 -2.05
N ALA A 470 20.57 -20.67 -0.94
CA ALA A 470 19.81 -19.85 0.01
C ALA A 470 20.65 -18.76 0.70
N ASN A 471 21.94 -19.00 0.90
CA ASN A 471 22.85 -18.05 1.54
C ASN A 471 23.50 -17.06 0.56
N GLU A 472 23.79 -17.49 -0.66
CA GLU A 472 24.53 -16.69 -1.63
C GLU A 472 23.61 -15.95 -2.62
N LYS A 473 22.37 -16.44 -2.83
CA LYS A 473 21.44 -15.90 -3.82
C LYS A 473 20.10 -15.52 -3.19
N SER A 474 19.53 -14.43 -3.64
CA SER A 474 18.17 -14.06 -3.29
C SER A 474 17.16 -14.59 -4.32
N GLY A 475 16.02 -15.08 -3.89
CA GLY A 475 14.98 -15.60 -4.79
C GLY A 475 14.25 -16.82 -4.25
N TYR A 476 13.56 -17.50 -5.13
CA TYR A 476 12.92 -18.78 -4.84
C TYR A 476 13.86 -19.95 -5.10
N ILE A 477 13.74 -20.98 -4.28
CA ILE A 477 14.39 -22.27 -4.51
C ILE A 477 13.30 -23.34 -4.61
N LYS A 478 13.22 -24.01 -5.76
CA LYS A 478 12.32 -25.14 -5.99
C LYS A 478 13.02 -26.41 -5.49
N ALA A 479 12.39 -27.14 -4.58
CA ALA A 479 12.91 -28.42 -4.11
C ALA A 479 11.78 -29.30 -3.61
N HIS A 480 11.94 -30.64 -3.74
CA HIS A 480 10.97 -31.61 -3.26
C HIS A 480 11.04 -31.76 -1.72
N TRP A 481 9.90 -32.01 -1.14
CA TRP A 481 9.71 -32.18 0.30
C TRP A 481 8.78 -33.36 0.61
N CYS A 482 9.13 -34.20 1.59
CA CYS A 482 8.40 -35.40 1.97
C CYS A 482 7.09 -35.16 2.74
N GLY A 483 6.80 -33.91 3.13
CA GLY A 483 5.63 -33.57 3.96
C GLY A 483 5.90 -33.60 5.46
N ASP A 484 7.10 -33.97 5.92
CA ASP A 484 7.46 -34.06 7.33
C ASP A 484 7.83 -32.67 7.89
N LEU A 485 7.14 -32.26 8.97
CA LEU A 485 7.41 -31.00 9.67
C LEU A 485 8.86 -30.87 10.16
N ALA A 486 9.48 -31.99 10.60
CA ALA A 486 10.87 -31.96 11.06
C ALA A 486 11.84 -31.55 9.93
N CYS A 487 11.58 -31.96 8.70
CA CYS A 487 12.35 -31.53 7.53
C CYS A 487 12.17 -30.06 7.23
N GLU A 488 10.95 -29.53 7.34
CA GLU A 488 10.65 -28.11 7.13
C GLU A 488 11.34 -27.22 8.17
N LEU A 489 11.28 -27.60 9.45
CA LEU A 489 11.94 -26.89 10.55
C LEU A 489 13.46 -26.89 10.38
N LYS A 490 14.04 -28.04 9.99
CA LYS A 490 15.48 -28.18 9.75
C LYS A 490 15.96 -27.28 8.60
N LEU A 491 15.21 -27.17 7.51
CA LEU A 491 15.55 -26.25 6.41
C LEU A 491 15.51 -24.79 6.85
N LYS A 492 14.55 -24.42 7.72
CA LYS A 492 14.51 -23.06 8.30
C LYS A 492 15.75 -22.79 9.17
N GLU A 493 16.18 -23.75 9.96
CA GLU A 493 17.38 -23.63 10.81
C GLU A 493 18.65 -23.52 9.98
N LEU A 494 18.83 -24.37 8.96
CA LEU A 494 20.06 -24.46 8.17
C LEU A 494 20.23 -23.35 7.13
N ALA A 495 19.14 -22.84 6.56
CA ALA A 495 19.15 -21.95 5.40
C ALA A 495 18.37 -20.64 5.59
N ASP A 496 17.74 -20.43 6.76
CA ASP A 496 16.88 -19.27 7.06
C ASP A 496 15.81 -19.02 5.98
N VAL A 497 15.24 -20.08 5.45
CA VAL A 497 14.14 -20.05 4.47
C VAL A 497 12.86 -20.65 5.07
N THR A 498 11.72 -20.22 4.54
CA THR A 498 10.42 -20.82 4.84
C THR A 498 9.80 -21.41 3.57
N SER A 499 8.91 -22.40 3.75
CA SER A 499 8.06 -22.87 2.66
C SER A 499 7.11 -21.75 2.25
N ARG A 500 7.15 -21.35 0.97
CA ARG A 500 6.25 -20.30 0.48
C ARG A 500 4.93 -20.88 0.05
N CYS A 501 4.98 -21.83 -0.87
CA CYS A 501 3.82 -22.60 -1.28
C CYS A 501 4.22 -23.88 -2.04
N MET A 502 3.30 -24.81 -2.09
CA MET A 502 3.25 -25.93 -3.04
C MET A 502 2.45 -25.43 -4.26
N PRO A 503 3.08 -25.16 -5.42
CA PRO A 503 2.40 -24.57 -6.55
C PRO A 503 1.29 -25.49 -7.08
N LEU A 504 0.15 -24.94 -7.53
CA LEU A 504 -0.99 -25.74 -7.97
C LEU A 504 -0.76 -26.36 -9.37
N ASP A 505 0.01 -25.72 -10.20
CA ASP A 505 0.26 -26.07 -11.60
C ASP A 505 1.52 -26.93 -11.83
N GLU A 506 2.33 -27.14 -10.78
CA GLU A 506 3.60 -27.87 -10.88
C GLU A 506 3.65 -29.12 -9.97
N GLN A 507 2.51 -29.62 -9.48
CA GLN A 507 2.46 -30.80 -8.64
C GLN A 507 2.50 -32.08 -9.48
N GLY A 508 2.76 -33.24 -8.80
CA GLY A 508 2.77 -34.58 -9.41
C GLY A 508 4.14 -35.04 -9.91
N THR A 509 5.18 -34.22 -9.79
CA THR A 509 6.57 -34.66 -10.04
C THR A 509 7.10 -35.42 -8.83
N LYS A 510 7.80 -36.52 -9.09
CA LYS A 510 8.46 -37.32 -8.03
C LYS A 510 9.94 -36.92 -7.91
N GLY A 511 10.43 -36.87 -6.69
CA GLY A 511 11.82 -36.56 -6.40
C GLY A 511 12.21 -37.06 -5.02
N LYS A 512 13.37 -36.61 -4.54
CA LYS A 512 13.83 -36.88 -3.17
C LYS A 512 13.67 -35.64 -2.31
N CYS A 513 13.24 -35.82 -1.08
CA CYS A 513 13.17 -34.74 -0.10
C CYS A 513 14.55 -34.12 0.06
N ILE A 514 14.62 -32.81 -0.18
CA ILE A 514 15.86 -32.03 -0.13
C ILE A 514 16.55 -32.11 1.25
N CYS A 515 15.78 -32.39 2.33
CA CYS A 515 16.31 -32.47 3.70
C CYS A 515 16.75 -33.88 4.12
N CYS A 516 15.92 -34.90 3.86
CA CYS A 516 16.16 -36.26 4.39
C CYS A 516 16.40 -37.34 3.33
N GLY A 517 16.33 -37.00 2.03
CA GLY A 517 16.57 -37.93 0.93
C GLY A 517 15.46 -38.97 0.68
N LYS A 518 14.39 -39.01 1.48
CA LYS A 518 13.24 -39.92 1.25
C LYS A 518 12.50 -39.56 -0.03
N GLU A 519 11.81 -40.51 -0.64
CA GLU A 519 10.90 -40.25 -1.76
C GLU A 519 9.89 -39.15 -1.39
N ALA A 520 9.66 -38.24 -2.32
CA ALA A 520 8.80 -37.08 -2.13
C ALA A 520 8.03 -36.74 -3.41
N ASP A 521 6.75 -36.40 -3.26
CA ASP A 521 5.82 -36.03 -4.33
C ASP A 521 5.36 -34.56 -4.24
N LYS A 522 5.85 -33.82 -3.23
CA LYS A 522 5.49 -32.43 -3.01
C LYS A 522 6.64 -31.54 -3.47
N LEU A 523 6.42 -30.79 -4.55
CA LEU A 523 7.32 -29.71 -4.95
C LEU A 523 6.96 -28.45 -4.17
N VAL A 524 7.95 -27.79 -3.60
CA VAL A 524 7.79 -26.59 -2.76
C VAL A 524 8.69 -25.47 -3.24
N TYR A 525 8.15 -24.25 -3.27
CA TYR A 525 8.95 -23.03 -3.38
C TYR A 525 9.38 -22.58 -1.99
N TRP A 526 10.70 -22.50 -1.79
CA TRP A 526 11.33 -22.03 -0.57
C TRP A 526 11.90 -20.63 -0.79
N GLY A 527 11.95 -19.82 0.26
CA GLY A 527 12.55 -18.49 0.16
C GLY A 527 12.52 -17.70 1.46
N LYS A 528 13.35 -16.66 1.51
CA LYS A 528 13.24 -15.65 2.57
C LYS A 528 12.04 -14.75 2.28
N ALA A 529 11.36 -14.28 3.34
CA ALA A 529 10.12 -13.54 3.20
C ALA A 529 10.10 -12.26 4.06
N TYR A 530 9.22 -11.35 3.69
CA TYR A 530 8.89 -10.16 4.47
C TYR A 530 7.94 -10.45 5.62
#